data_5be185fbf0a0846b9da643270a4737fd
#
_entry.id   5be185fbf0a0846b9da643270a4737fd
#
_cell.length_a   1.000
_cell.length_b   1.000
_cell.length_c   1.000
_cell.angle_alpha   90.00
_cell.angle_beta   90.00
_cell.angle_gamma   90.00
#
_symmetry.space_group_name_H-M   'P 1'
#
loop_
_entity.id
_entity.type
_entity.pdbx_description
1 polymer ?
#
loop_
_entity_poly.entity_id
_entity_poly.type
_entity_poly.pdbx_seq_one_letter_code
_entity_poly.pdbx_strand_id
1 'polypeptide(L)'
;MRSMIELGEDMLQELKEEVWRANLMLVEEGLVRLTWGNVSGVDRDRGMFVIKPSGVAYEDLSPELMVVLDLEGEIVEGDLRPSSDTPTHRILYREFESIGGVTHTHSVHATMFSQAGVELPCQGTTHADHFCGTVPVVRELSEAEVADDYETNTGLAIVECFREHGIKPMEMPACFQKYHAPFTWGKSATDSVKNSVALEVCAQMGLGTWQLNAQQSGLPNHILDKHYLRKHGAGAYYGQG
;
A
#
# COMPACT_ATOMS: atom_id res chain seq x y z
N MET A 1 -25.69 4.58 -28.05
CA MET A 1 -24.43 5.27 -27.66
C MET A 1 -24.69 5.81 -26.25
N ARG A 2 -24.07 5.22 -25.20
CA ARG A 2 -24.15 5.79 -23.84
C ARG A 2 -23.48 7.17 -23.86
N SER A 3 -24.00 8.12 -23.10
CA SER A 3 -23.39 9.45 -23.00
C SER A 3 -22.04 9.35 -22.26
N MET A 4 -21.15 10.31 -22.47
CA MET A 4 -19.87 10.37 -21.73
C MET A 4 -20.08 10.51 -20.22
N ILE A 5 -21.22 11.07 -19.80
CA ILE A 5 -21.62 11.21 -18.39
C ILE A 5 -22.00 9.84 -17.82
N GLU A 6 -22.85 9.06 -18.49
CA GLU A 6 -23.24 7.71 -18.06
C GLU A 6 -22.03 6.73 -17.97
N LEU A 7 -21.08 6.83 -18.93
CA LEU A 7 -19.83 6.09 -18.87
C LEU A 7 -18.96 6.52 -17.68
N GLY A 8 -19.03 7.81 -17.32
CA GLY A 8 -18.32 8.38 -16.19
C GLY A 8 -18.83 7.88 -14.84
N GLU A 9 -20.12 7.83 -14.66
CA GLU A 9 -20.77 7.31 -13.44
C GLU A 9 -20.53 5.81 -13.29
N ASP A 10 -20.63 5.03 -14.37
CA ASP A 10 -20.35 3.58 -14.38
C ASP A 10 -18.91 3.27 -13.90
N MET A 11 -17.90 4.03 -14.33
CA MET A 11 -16.49 3.75 -13.98
C MET A 11 -16.16 4.11 -12.53
N LEU A 12 -16.73 5.19 -11.96
CA LEU A 12 -16.57 5.49 -10.53
C LEU A 12 -17.26 4.42 -9.68
N GLN A 13 -18.39 3.91 -10.14
CA GLN A 13 -19.08 2.81 -9.46
C GLN A 13 -18.22 1.54 -9.46
N GLU A 14 -17.59 1.20 -10.57
CA GLU A 14 -16.66 0.07 -10.65
C GLU A 14 -15.48 0.23 -9.69
N LEU A 15 -14.89 1.44 -9.60
CA LEU A 15 -13.81 1.73 -8.66
C LEU A 15 -14.27 1.65 -7.21
N LYS A 16 -15.49 2.15 -6.88
CA LYS A 16 -16.08 2.04 -5.53
C LYS A 16 -16.26 0.56 -5.15
N GLU A 17 -16.75 -0.27 -6.07
CA GLU A 17 -16.86 -1.71 -5.84
C GLU A 17 -15.50 -2.39 -5.66
N GLU A 18 -14.49 -2.04 -6.46
CA GLU A 18 -13.14 -2.58 -6.31
C GLU A 18 -12.55 -2.21 -4.94
N VAL A 19 -12.62 -0.93 -4.54
CA VAL A 19 -12.10 -0.45 -3.26
C VAL A 19 -12.83 -1.08 -2.08
N TRP A 20 -14.15 -1.21 -2.16
CA TRP A 20 -14.94 -1.92 -1.15
C TRP A 20 -14.48 -3.36 -1.00
N ARG A 21 -14.40 -4.14 -2.10
CA ARG A 21 -13.93 -5.54 -2.08
C ARG A 21 -12.50 -5.65 -1.56
N ALA A 22 -11.62 -4.73 -1.95
CA ALA A 22 -10.25 -4.69 -1.46
C ALA A 22 -10.17 -4.47 0.05
N ASN A 23 -11.05 -3.62 0.62
CA ASN A 23 -11.15 -3.44 2.06
C ASN A 23 -11.65 -4.72 2.76
N LEU A 24 -12.64 -5.43 2.21
CA LEU A 24 -13.09 -6.71 2.76
C LEU A 24 -12.00 -7.79 2.70
N MET A 25 -11.21 -7.80 1.64
CA MET A 25 -10.07 -8.71 1.48
C MET A 25 -9.04 -8.55 2.62
N LEU A 26 -8.88 -7.35 3.21
CA LEU A 26 -8.01 -7.17 4.39
C LEU A 26 -8.45 -8.02 5.59
N VAL A 27 -9.78 -8.17 5.77
CA VAL A 27 -10.36 -9.01 6.83
C VAL A 27 -10.15 -10.50 6.51
N GLU A 28 -10.44 -10.91 5.27
CA GLU A 28 -10.30 -12.29 4.78
C GLU A 28 -8.86 -12.78 4.94
N GLU A 29 -7.88 -11.93 4.63
CA GLU A 29 -6.44 -12.23 4.74
C GLU A 29 -5.88 -12.02 6.17
N GLY A 30 -6.71 -11.59 7.12
CA GLY A 30 -6.31 -11.41 8.53
C GLY A 30 -5.35 -10.27 8.79
N LEU A 31 -5.27 -9.29 7.88
CA LEU A 31 -4.33 -8.16 7.93
C LEU A 31 -4.81 -7.03 8.85
N VAL A 32 -6.09 -7.03 9.22
CA VAL A 32 -6.71 -5.97 10.04
C VAL A 32 -7.47 -6.53 11.24
N ARG A 33 -7.69 -5.67 12.21
CA ARG A 33 -8.53 -5.91 13.39
C ARG A 33 -9.41 -4.69 13.61
N LEU A 34 -10.63 -4.90 14.13
CA LEU A 34 -11.59 -3.82 14.38
C LEU A 34 -11.81 -2.99 13.10
N THR A 35 -11.60 -1.66 13.18
CA THR A 35 -11.71 -0.71 12.06
C THR A 35 -10.37 -0.24 11.53
N TRP A 36 -9.25 -0.82 12.01
CA TRP A 36 -7.90 -0.41 11.64
C TRP A 36 -7.60 -0.77 10.19
N GLY A 37 -6.80 0.08 9.55
CA GLY A 37 -6.42 -0.10 8.16
C GLY A 37 -7.47 0.37 7.16
N ASN A 38 -7.04 0.53 5.94
CA ASN A 38 -7.86 0.98 4.83
C ASN A 38 -7.19 0.71 3.49
N VAL A 39 -8.00 0.72 2.45
CA VAL A 39 -7.57 0.64 1.05
C VAL A 39 -8.21 1.79 0.28
N SER A 40 -7.47 2.34 -0.66
CA SER A 40 -7.97 3.26 -1.68
C SER A 40 -7.57 2.83 -3.09
N GLY A 41 -8.26 3.37 -4.08
CA GLY A 41 -7.96 3.21 -5.50
C GLY A 41 -8.13 4.54 -6.22
N VAL A 42 -7.33 4.81 -7.27
CA VAL A 42 -7.34 6.06 -8.03
C VAL A 42 -7.80 5.86 -9.48
N ASP A 43 -8.68 6.74 -9.93
CA ASP A 43 -8.98 6.98 -11.34
C ASP A 43 -8.12 8.15 -11.82
N ARG A 44 -7.06 7.83 -12.57
CA ARG A 44 -6.09 8.81 -13.07
C ARG A 44 -6.69 9.73 -14.13
N ASP A 45 -7.59 9.22 -14.94
CA ASP A 45 -8.20 9.95 -16.05
C ASP A 45 -9.12 11.07 -15.53
N ARG A 46 -9.73 10.85 -14.36
CA ARG A 46 -10.58 11.85 -13.71
C ARG A 46 -9.87 12.67 -12.63
N GLY A 47 -8.68 12.25 -12.20
CA GLY A 47 -7.98 12.87 -11.09
C GLY A 47 -8.71 12.66 -9.74
N MET A 48 -9.38 11.52 -9.57
CA MET A 48 -10.18 11.20 -8.38
C MET A 48 -9.70 9.89 -7.76
N PHE A 49 -9.89 9.74 -6.45
CA PHE A 49 -9.65 8.48 -5.76
C PHE A 49 -10.78 8.16 -4.79
N VAL A 50 -10.96 6.86 -4.55
CA VAL A 50 -11.98 6.31 -3.65
C VAL A 50 -11.28 5.73 -2.43
N ILE A 51 -11.83 5.98 -1.23
CA ILE A 51 -11.26 5.48 0.02
C ILE A 51 -12.36 5.04 1.00
N LYS A 52 -11.99 4.13 1.90
CA LYS A 52 -12.85 3.68 3.01
C LYS A 52 -13.20 4.85 3.94
N PRO A 53 -14.48 4.96 4.38
CA PRO A 53 -14.87 5.90 5.42
C PRO A 53 -14.22 5.55 6.76
N SER A 54 -13.95 6.59 7.57
CA SER A 54 -13.37 6.47 8.91
C SER A 54 -14.35 5.80 9.88
N GLY A 55 -13.86 4.86 10.68
CA GLY A 55 -14.57 4.29 11.81
C GLY A 55 -15.74 3.36 11.46
N VAL A 56 -16.06 3.13 10.19
CA VAL A 56 -17.09 2.17 9.76
C VAL A 56 -16.53 0.75 9.85
N ALA A 57 -17.27 -0.16 10.51
CA ALA A 57 -16.89 -1.56 10.62
C ALA A 57 -16.89 -2.24 9.24
N TYR A 58 -16.00 -3.22 9.05
CA TYR A 58 -15.85 -3.87 7.74
C TYR A 58 -17.12 -4.60 7.29
N GLU A 59 -17.86 -5.19 8.23
CA GLU A 59 -19.14 -5.86 7.99
C GLU A 59 -20.27 -4.92 7.53
N ASP A 60 -20.16 -3.63 7.86
CA ASP A 60 -21.15 -2.61 7.50
C ASP A 60 -20.78 -1.84 6.22
N LEU A 61 -19.59 -2.14 5.62
CA LEU A 61 -19.14 -1.46 4.41
C LEU A 61 -19.95 -1.89 3.18
N SER A 62 -20.26 -0.92 2.33
CA SER A 62 -20.79 -1.14 0.99
C SER A 62 -20.16 -0.17 -0.01
N PRO A 63 -20.29 -0.41 -1.32
CA PRO A 63 -19.77 0.52 -2.33
C PRO A 63 -20.33 1.95 -2.19
N GLU A 64 -21.60 2.08 -1.76
CA GLU A 64 -22.29 3.37 -1.60
C GLU A 64 -21.71 4.21 -0.46
N LEU A 65 -21.07 3.56 0.52
CA LEU A 65 -20.46 4.24 1.66
C LEU A 65 -19.03 4.71 1.38
N MET A 66 -18.43 4.27 0.26
CA MET A 66 -17.09 4.71 -0.12
C MET A 66 -17.09 6.22 -0.41
N VAL A 67 -16.02 6.90 0.02
CA VAL A 67 -15.87 8.35 -0.17
C VAL A 67 -14.99 8.60 -1.38
N VAL A 68 -15.45 9.50 -2.26
CA VAL A 68 -14.70 9.93 -3.45
C VAL A 68 -14.11 11.31 -3.19
N LEU A 69 -12.81 11.46 -3.42
CA LEU A 69 -12.10 12.73 -3.33
C LEU A 69 -11.34 13.02 -4.62
N ASP A 70 -11.10 14.29 -4.89
CA ASP A 70 -10.13 14.69 -5.89
C ASP A 70 -8.68 14.64 -5.36
N LEU A 71 -7.69 14.84 -6.23
CA LEU A 71 -6.28 14.83 -5.84
C LEU A 71 -5.86 16.11 -5.08
N GLU A 72 -6.71 17.10 -4.96
CA GLU A 72 -6.58 18.27 -4.10
C GLU A 72 -7.03 17.96 -2.67
N GLY A 73 -7.87 16.92 -2.48
CA GLY A 73 -8.37 16.42 -1.20
C GLY A 73 -9.78 16.87 -0.85
N GLU A 74 -10.49 17.47 -1.83
CA GLU A 74 -11.89 17.86 -1.65
C GLU A 74 -12.81 16.64 -1.87
N ILE A 75 -13.82 16.50 -1.01
CA ILE A 75 -14.82 15.44 -1.15
C ILE A 75 -15.73 15.76 -2.33
N VAL A 76 -15.73 14.89 -3.34
CA VAL A 76 -16.57 15.00 -4.54
C VAL A 76 -17.89 14.24 -4.37
N GLU A 77 -17.83 13.07 -3.70
CA GLU A 77 -19.01 12.22 -3.45
C GLU A 77 -18.89 11.49 -2.12
N GLY A 78 -20.00 11.37 -1.41
CA GLY A 78 -20.14 10.67 -0.12
C GLY A 78 -20.38 11.62 1.03
N ASP A 79 -21.20 11.17 2.00
CA ASP A 79 -21.60 11.96 3.17
C ASP A 79 -20.77 11.64 4.43
N LEU A 80 -19.95 10.57 4.35
CA LEU A 80 -19.15 10.11 5.47
C LEU A 80 -17.77 10.78 5.48
N ARG A 81 -17.20 10.88 6.67
CA ARG A 81 -15.81 11.32 6.83
C ARG A 81 -14.87 10.26 6.25
N PRO A 82 -13.96 10.61 5.34
CA PRO A 82 -12.98 9.66 4.81
C PRO A 82 -12.00 9.19 5.89
N SER A 83 -11.27 8.11 5.64
CA SER A 83 -10.19 7.63 6.52
C SER A 83 -9.23 8.75 6.91
N SER A 84 -8.72 8.72 8.14
CA SER A 84 -7.67 9.65 8.59
C SER A 84 -6.44 9.61 7.71
N ASP A 85 -6.11 8.45 7.12
CA ASP A 85 -4.94 8.28 6.26
C ASP A 85 -5.10 8.88 4.85
N THR A 86 -6.25 9.48 4.54
CA THR A 86 -6.54 10.10 3.25
C THR A 86 -5.45 11.05 2.76
N PRO A 87 -4.88 11.95 3.59
CA PRO A 87 -3.79 12.83 3.14
C PRO A 87 -2.54 12.07 2.73
N THR A 88 -2.18 10.99 3.45
CA THR A 88 -1.06 10.12 3.08
C THR A 88 -1.28 9.48 1.70
N HIS A 89 -2.46 8.86 1.49
CA HIS A 89 -2.81 8.22 0.21
C HIS A 89 -2.79 9.22 -0.95
N ARG A 90 -3.35 10.40 -0.74
CA ARG A 90 -3.35 11.50 -1.72
C ARG A 90 -1.93 11.90 -2.13
N ILE A 91 -1.02 12.10 -1.17
CA ILE A 91 0.39 12.42 -1.46
C ILE A 91 1.04 11.32 -2.29
N LEU A 92 0.82 10.05 -1.93
CA LEU A 92 1.36 8.93 -2.69
C LEU A 92 0.82 8.89 -4.13
N TYR A 93 -0.47 9.17 -4.35
CA TYR A 93 -1.02 9.27 -5.71
C TYR A 93 -0.45 10.43 -6.52
N ARG A 94 -0.19 11.57 -5.90
CA ARG A 94 0.38 12.74 -6.58
C ARG A 94 1.83 12.55 -6.98
N GLU A 95 2.60 11.84 -6.14
CA GLU A 95 4.05 11.75 -6.28
C GLU A 95 4.50 10.45 -6.96
N PHE A 96 3.70 9.38 -6.91
CA PHE A 96 3.92 8.10 -7.55
C PHE A 96 2.91 7.86 -8.66
N GLU A 97 3.16 8.43 -9.84
CA GLU A 97 2.21 8.41 -10.97
C GLU A 97 1.83 6.99 -11.44
N SER A 98 2.69 6.00 -11.19
CA SER A 98 2.51 4.61 -11.65
C SER A 98 1.62 3.74 -10.76
N ILE A 99 1.23 4.20 -9.57
CA ILE A 99 0.40 3.41 -8.65
C ILE A 99 -1.08 3.65 -8.90
N GLY A 100 -1.91 2.60 -8.74
CA GLY A 100 -3.36 2.65 -8.90
C GLY A 100 -4.14 2.37 -7.62
N GLY A 101 -3.48 1.84 -6.58
CA GLY A 101 -4.07 1.59 -5.26
C GLY A 101 -3.05 1.70 -4.14
N VAL A 102 -3.52 2.07 -2.95
CA VAL A 102 -2.73 2.16 -1.72
C VAL A 102 -3.46 1.42 -0.60
N THR A 103 -2.70 0.67 0.18
CA THR A 103 -3.17 -0.05 1.38
C THR A 103 -2.33 0.36 2.58
N HIS A 104 -3.00 0.68 3.68
CA HIS A 104 -2.41 0.83 5.00
C HIS A 104 -3.00 -0.21 5.95
N THR A 105 -2.16 -0.88 6.71
CA THR A 105 -2.60 -1.87 7.71
C THR A 105 -1.74 -1.77 8.97
N HIS A 106 -2.24 -2.36 10.07
CA HIS A 106 -1.44 -2.67 11.25
C HIS A 106 -1.23 -4.19 11.38
N SER A 107 -0.91 -4.84 10.25
CA SER A 107 -0.62 -6.27 10.23
C SER A 107 0.59 -6.59 11.12
N VAL A 108 0.51 -7.70 11.84
CA VAL A 108 1.31 -7.89 13.06
C VAL A 108 2.80 -7.87 12.82
N HIS A 109 3.29 -8.69 11.88
CA HIS A 109 4.73 -8.82 11.66
C HIS A 109 5.32 -7.61 10.93
N ALA A 110 4.63 -7.08 9.93
CA ALA A 110 5.08 -5.88 9.24
C ALA A 110 5.13 -4.66 10.19
N THR A 111 4.14 -4.54 11.09
CA THR A 111 4.15 -3.48 12.12
C THR A 111 5.29 -3.65 13.14
N MET A 112 5.70 -4.90 13.46
CA MET A 112 6.90 -5.12 14.29
C MET A 112 8.16 -4.49 13.69
N PHE A 113 8.36 -4.60 12.36
CA PHE A 113 9.48 -3.95 11.65
C PHE A 113 9.37 -2.43 11.72
N SER A 114 8.17 -1.88 11.50
CA SER A 114 7.90 -0.45 11.66
C SER A 114 8.25 0.06 13.06
N GLN A 115 7.77 -0.62 14.11
CA GLN A 115 8.02 -0.26 15.51
C GLN A 115 9.50 -0.38 15.89
N ALA A 116 10.16 -1.43 15.41
CA ALA A 116 11.59 -1.64 15.65
C ALA A 116 12.48 -0.67 14.87
N GLY A 117 11.97 -0.04 13.82
CA GLY A 117 12.75 0.80 12.91
C GLY A 117 13.81 -0.01 12.15
N VAL A 118 13.48 -1.24 11.78
CA VAL A 118 14.39 -2.19 11.11
C VAL A 118 13.86 -2.50 9.71
N GLU A 119 14.73 -2.36 8.72
CA GLU A 119 14.46 -2.75 7.34
C GLU A 119 14.31 -4.26 7.20
N LEU A 120 13.51 -4.72 6.24
CA LEU A 120 13.39 -6.13 5.92
C LEU A 120 14.24 -6.47 4.68
N PRO A 121 15.44 -7.04 4.85
CA PRO A 121 16.25 -7.47 3.71
C PRO A 121 15.59 -8.64 2.97
N CYS A 122 15.83 -8.71 1.67
CA CYS A 122 15.37 -9.84 0.87
C CYS A 122 16.14 -11.10 1.24
N GLN A 123 15.61 -11.92 2.14
CA GLN A 123 16.26 -13.11 2.66
C GLN A 123 15.85 -14.41 1.94
N GLY A 124 14.80 -14.36 1.12
CA GLY A 124 14.28 -15.54 0.44
C GLY A 124 13.57 -15.23 -0.87
N THR A 125 13.33 -16.28 -1.65
CA THR A 125 12.77 -16.16 -3.01
C THR A 125 11.31 -15.71 -3.02
N THR A 126 10.53 -15.99 -1.98
CA THR A 126 9.16 -15.45 -1.83
C THR A 126 9.17 -13.94 -1.76
N HIS A 127 10.10 -13.35 -0.99
CA HIS A 127 10.31 -11.90 -0.96
C HIS A 127 10.72 -11.37 -2.35
N ALA A 128 11.72 -11.99 -2.99
CA ALA A 128 12.21 -11.60 -4.30
C ALA A 128 11.16 -11.67 -5.42
N ASP A 129 10.15 -12.52 -5.28
CA ASP A 129 9.02 -12.61 -6.23
C ASP A 129 8.07 -11.40 -6.15
N HIS A 130 8.12 -10.61 -5.08
CA HIS A 130 7.21 -9.46 -4.85
C HIS A 130 7.93 -8.11 -4.75
N PHE A 131 9.13 -8.07 -4.18
CA PHE A 131 9.85 -6.85 -3.86
C PHE A 131 11.30 -6.93 -4.38
N CYS A 132 11.74 -5.88 -5.08
CA CYS A 132 13.09 -5.80 -5.61
C CYS A 132 14.07 -5.28 -4.55
N GLY A 133 14.56 -6.16 -3.69
CA GLY A 133 15.53 -5.81 -2.67
C GLY A 133 14.95 -5.65 -1.26
N THR A 134 15.56 -4.79 -0.47
CA THR A 134 15.18 -4.53 0.93
C THR A 134 13.97 -3.63 1.03
N VAL A 135 12.95 -4.01 1.82
CA VAL A 135 11.83 -3.11 2.15
C VAL A 135 12.34 -2.02 3.09
N PRO A 136 12.25 -0.74 2.71
CA PRO A 136 12.83 0.35 3.48
C PRO A 136 12.02 0.71 4.71
N VAL A 137 12.69 1.25 5.72
CA VAL A 137 12.08 1.98 6.84
C VAL A 137 12.15 3.48 6.53
N VAL A 138 11.00 4.11 6.51
CA VAL A 138 10.88 5.57 6.41
C VAL A 138 11.26 6.18 7.77
N ARG A 139 12.00 7.29 7.75
CA ARG A 139 12.42 8.00 8.97
C ARG A 139 11.23 8.32 9.88
N GLU A 140 11.51 8.53 11.15
CA GLU A 140 10.53 9.12 12.07
C GLU A 140 10.19 10.56 11.66
N LEU A 141 8.96 10.96 11.94
CA LEU A 141 8.55 12.34 11.79
C LEU A 141 9.13 13.17 12.94
N SER A 142 9.54 14.40 12.64
CA SER A 142 9.94 15.37 13.65
C SER A 142 8.75 15.83 14.49
N GLU A 143 9.01 16.39 15.66
CA GLU A 143 7.98 16.96 16.53
C GLU A 143 7.14 18.03 15.81
N ALA A 144 7.75 18.84 14.95
CA ALA A 144 7.06 19.85 14.17
C ALA A 144 6.12 19.22 13.10
N GLU A 145 6.57 18.19 12.40
CA GLU A 145 5.75 17.47 11.42
C GLU A 145 4.55 16.76 12.06
N VAL A 146 4.75 16.19 13.26
CA VAL A 146 3.65 15.56 14.02
C VAL A 146 2.63 16.59 14.50
N ALA A 147 3.07 17.79 14.90
CA ALA A 147 2.20 18.84 15.41
C ALA A 147 1.43 19.61 14.32
N ASP A 148 1.96 19.62 13.09
CA ASP A 148 1.35 20.33 11.95
C ASP A 148 0.28 19.49 11.26
N ASP A 149 0.68 18.53 10.43
CA ASP A 149 -0.22 17.63 9.69
C ASP A 149 0.44 16.24 9.58
N TYR A 150 0.17 15.40 10.54
CA TYR A 150 0.79 14.07 10.70
C TYR A 150 0.65 13.20 9.46
N GLU A 151 -0.53 13.10 8.91
CA GLU A 151 -0.84 12.20 7.79
C GLU A 151 -0.23 12.70 6.48
N THR A 152 -0.29 14.01 6.22
CA THR A 152 0.40 14.59 5.05
C THR A 152 1.91 14.42 5.16
N ASN A 153 2.50 14.70 6.33
CA ASN A 153 3.93 14.55 6.56
C ASN A 153 4.38 13.10 6.51
N THR A 154 3.53 12.14 6.89
CA THR A 154 3.77 10.70 6.67
C THR A 154 3.93 10.40 5.16
N GLY A 155 3.02 10.89 4.33
CA GLY A 155 3.10 10.73 2.87
C GLY A 155 4.37 11.35 2.28
N LEU A 156 4.70 12.57 2.70
CA LEU A 156 5.91 13.28 2.24
C LEU A 156 7.19 12.55 2.66
N ALA A 157 7.28 12.02 3.88
CA ALA A 157 8.42 11.26 4.36
C ALA A 157 8.60 9.94 3.57
N ILE A 158 7.51 9.27 3.17
CA ILE A 158 7.58 8.09 2.30
C ILE A 158 8.17 8.48 0.94
N VAL A 159 7.68 9.55 0.34
CA VAL A 159 8.18 10.05 -0.95
C VAL A 159 9.64 10.44 -0.88
N GLU A 160 10.04 11.15 0.17
CA GLU A 160 11.44 11.53 0.46
C GLU A 160 12.33 10.28 0.50
N CYS A 161 11.97 9.27 1.29
CA CYS A 161 12.72 8.02 1.40
C CYS A 161 12.94 7.36 0.04
N PHE A 162 11.90 7.26 -0.79
CA PHE A 162 12.01 6.64 -2.11
C PHE A 162 12.88 7.43 -3.08
N ARG A 163 12.80 8.76 -3.04
CA ARG A 163 13.62 9.65 -3.87
C ARG A 163 15.10 9.60 -3.47
N GLU A 164 15.38 9.72 -2.18
CA GLU A 164 16.76 9.73 -1.66
C GLU A 164 17.50 8.43 -1.93
N HIS A 165 16.80 7.29 -1.87
CA HIS A 165 17.41 5.98 -2.13
C HIS A 165 17.30 5.54 -3.59
N GLY A 166 16.67 6.34 -4.47
CA GLY A 166 16.49 6.01 -5.88
C GLY A 166 15.61 4.79 -6.09
N ILE A 167 14.67 4.52 -5.17
CA ILE A 167 13.77 3.37 -5.21
C ILE A 167 12.59 3.67 -6.14
N LYS A 168 12.33 2.76 -7.08
CA LYS A 168 11.15 2.87 -7.93
C LYS A 168 9.92 2.28 -7.24
N PRO A 169 8.80 3.04 -7.11
CA PRO A 169 7.63 2.58 -6.36
C PRO A 169 7.07 1.24 -6.83
N MET A 170 7.06 0.96 -8.13
CA MET A 170 6.52 -0.31 -8.65
C MET A 170 7.51 -1.48 -8.58
N GLU A 171 8.79 -1.24 -8.32
CA GLU A 171 9.78 -2.29 -8.05
C GLU A 171 9.82 -2.65 -6.55
N MET A 172 9.49 -1.69 -5.69
CA MET A 172 9.36 -1.84 -4.24
C MET A 172 8.01 -1.26 -3.77
N PRO A 173 6.91 -2.00 -3.94
CA PRO A 173 5.59 -1.49 -3.62
C PRO A 173 5.24 -1.57 -2.12
N ALA A 174 6.18 -1.27 -1.24
CA ALA A 174 6.05 -1.35 0.21
C ALA A 174 7.04 -0.48 0.95
N CYS A 175 6.68 -0.02 2.14
CA CYS A 175 7.58 0.57 3.13
C CYS A 175 7.04 0.39 4.55
N PHE A 176 7.92 0.57 5.53
CA PHE A 176 7.59 0.64 6.95
C PHE A 176 7.71 2.09 7.43
N GLN A 177 6.61 2.71 7.84
CA GLN A 177 6.68 4.00 8.54
C GLN A 177 7.17 3.73 9.97
N LYS A 178 8.32 4.32 10.34
CA LYS A 178 8.92 4.12 11.67
C LYS A 178 7.95 4.52 12.79
N TYR A 179 7.84 3.66 13.81
CA TYR A 179 6.94 3.77 14.96
C TYR A 179 5.44 3.69 14.64
N HIS A 180 5.06 3.49 13.39
CA HIS A 180 3.68 3.38 13.01
C HIS A 180 3.39 1.99 12.44
N ALA A 181 3.31 1.85 11.11
CA ALA A 181 2.88 0.64 10.47
C ALA A 181 3.22 0.65 8.95
N PRO A 182 3.02 -0.45 8.20
CA PRO A 182 3.34 -0.51 6.79
C PRO A 182 2.35 0.24 5.91
N PHE A 183 2.86 0.73 4.79
CA PHE A 183 2.11 1.12 3.60
C PHE A 183 2.53 0.25 2.42
N THR A 184 1.57 -0.16 1.62
CA THR A 184 1.80 -0.87 0.37
C THR A 184 0.97 -0.25 -0.76
N TRP A 185 1.40 -0.44 -1.99
CA TRP A 185 0.67 0.03 -3.16
C TRP A 185 0.77 -0.97 -4.30
N GLY A 186 0.05 -0.72 -5.39
CA GLY A 186 0.02 -1.58 -6.55
C GLY A 186 -0.65 -0.91 -7.75
N LYS A 187 -0.88 -1.67 -8.82
CA LYS A 187 -1.53 -1.19 -10.04
C LYS A 187 -3.02 -0.89 -9.86
N SER A 188 -3.63 -1.44 -8.81
CA SER A 188 -5.03 -1.27 -8.43
C SER A 188 -5.21 -1.44 -6.92
N ALA A 189 -6.39 -1.15 -6.39
CA ALA A 189 -6.72 -1.36 -4.99
C ALA A 189 -6.49 -2.82 -4.57
N THR A 190 -6.97 -3.77 -5.36
CA THR A 190 -6.77 -5.20 -5.12
C THR A 190 -5.28 -5.60 -5.14
N ASP A 191 -4.48 -5.03 -6.05
CA ASP A 191 -3.05 -5.34 -6.16
C ASP A 191 -2.28 -4.81 -4.95
N SER A 192 -2.66 -3.65 -4.41
CA SER A 192 -2.06 -3.10 -3.19
C SER A 192 -2.28 -3.98 -1.95
N VAL A 193 -3.46 -4.62 -1.83
CA VAL A 193 -3.75 -5.61 -0.78
C VAL A 193 -2.91 -6.87 -0.95
N LYS A 194 -2.75 -7.39 -2.18
CA LYS A 194 -1.88 -8.55 -2.44
C LYS A 194 -0.43 -8.27 -2.02
N ASN A 195 0.06 -7.05 -2.23
CA ASN A 195 1.38 -6.65 -1.77
C ASN A 195 1.44 -6.54 -0.23
N SER A 196 0.35 -6.14 0.44
CA SER A 196 0.23 -6.19 1.91
C SER A 196 0.30 -7.62 2.46
N VAL A 197 -0.41 -8.56 1.83
CA VAL A 197 -0.34 -10.00 2.19
C VAL A 197 1.10 -10.52 2.04
N ALA A 198 1.73 -10.22 0.90
CA ALA A 198 3.10 -10.62 0.65
C ALA A 198 4.07 -10.02 1.68
N LEU A 199 3.91 -8.74 2.03
CA LEU A 199 4.73 -8.05 3.01
C LEU A 199 4.61 -8.68 4.39
N GLU A 200 3.40 -8.95 4.86
CA GLU A 200 3.14 -9.56 6.17
C GLU A 200 3.80 -10.95 6.26
N VAL A 201 3.62 -11.78 5.23
CA VAL A 201 4.25 -13.12 5.17
C VAL A 201 5.77 -13.03 5.11
N CYS A 202 6.33 -12.10 4.31
CA CYS A 202 7.78 -11.90 4.23
C CYS A 202 8.36 -11.37 5.56
N ALA A 203 7.64 -10.48 6.26
CA ALA A 203 8.02 -9.99 7.57
C ALA A 203 8.03 -11.12 8.62
N GLN A 204 7.02 -11.98 8.62
CA GLN A 204 6.97 -13.16 9.49
C GLN A 204 8.14 -14.11 9.22
N MET A 205 8.39 -14.43 7.94
CA MET A 205 9.51 -15.28 7.52
C MET A 205 10.85 -14.65 7.91
N GLY A 206 11.01 -13.34 7.69
CA GLY A 206 12.23 -12.59 8.00
C GLY A 206 12.57 -12.65 9.50
N LEU A 207 11.58 -12.39 10.35
CA LEU A 207 11.72 -12.50 11.80
C LEU A 207 12.12 -13.90 12.22
N GLY A 208 11.43 -14.94 11.71
CA GLY A 208 11.77 -16.35 12.00
C GLY A 208 13.15 -16.74 11.46
N THR A 209 13.54 -16.24 10.31
CA THR A 209 14.89 -16.48 9.74
C THR A 209 15.97 -15.95 10.66
N TRP A 210 15.84 -14.74 11.20
CA TRP A 210 16.81 -14.18 12.14
C TRP A 210 16.85 -14.90 13.48
N GLN A 211 15.73 -15.47 13.94
CA GLN A 211 15.72 -16.32 15.13
C GLN A 211 16.53 -17.62 14.93
N LEU A 212 16.49 -18.17 13.70
CA LEU A 212 17.25 -19.37 13.35
C LEU A 212 18.72 -19.07 13.01
N ASN A 213 18.98 -17.96 12.34
CA ASN A 213 20.30 -17.49 11.92
C ASN A 213 20.38 -15.97 11.93
N ALA A 214 20.82 -15.40 13.02
CA ALA A 214 20.95 -13.95 13.21
C ALA A 214 21.95 -13.27 12.24
N GLN A 215 22.79 -14.04 11.57
CA GLN A 215 23.78 -13.52 10.59
C GLN A 215 23.24 -13.49 9.16
N GLN A 216 22.01 -13.96 8.91
CA GLN A 216 21.40 -13.92 7.58
C GLN A 216 21.12 -12.47 7.18
N SER A 217 21.85 -11.96 6.20
CA SER A 217 21.77 -10.55 5.76
C SER A 217 20.98 -10.32 4.47
N GLY A 218 20.82 -11.36 3.65
CA GLY A 218 20.07 -11.23 2.39
C GLY A 218 20.36 -12.34 1.39
N LEU A 219 19.65 -12.28 0.28
CA LEU A 219 19.76 -13.19 -0.85
C LEU A 219 20.90 -12.73 -1.78
N PRO A 220 21.70 -13.63 -2.37
CA PRO A 220 22.63 -13.25 -3.43
C PRO A 220 21.89 -12.61 -4.63
N ASN A 221 22.46 -11.55 -5.21
CA ASN A 221 21.80 -10.79 -6.28
C ASN A 221 21.35 -11.63 -7.47
N HIS A 222 22.16 -12.64 -7.90
CA HIS A 222 21.77 -13.49 -9.02
C HIS A 222 20.52 -14.35 -8.75
N ILE A 223 20.18 -14.65 -7.48
CA ILE A 223 18.95 -15.35 -7.10
C ILE A 223 17.80 -14.34 -7.02
N LEU A 224 18.05 -13.14 -6.44
CA LEU A 224 17.07 -12.06 -6.40
C LEU A 224 16.61 -11.70 -7.81
N ASP A 225 17.55 -11.39 -8.70
CA ASP A 225 17.28 -11.02 -10.08
C ASP A 225 16.50 -12.11 -10.83
N LYS A 226 16.91 -13.38 -10.65
CA LYS A 226 16.22 -14.51 -11.27
C LYS A 226 14.74 -14.58 -10.86
N HIS A 227 14.45 -14.41 -9.56
CA HIS A 227 13.09 -14.50 -9.03
C HIS A 227 12.26 -13.26 -9.36
N TYR A 228 12.84 -12.08 -9.20
CA TYR A 228 12.13 -10.84 -9.52
C TYR A 228 11.79 -10.75 -11.02
N LEU A 229 12.78 -10.96 -11.90
CA LEU A 229 12.61 -10.81 -13.33
C LEU A 229 11.70 -11.87 -13.97
N ARG A 230 11.58 -13.08 -13.39
CA ARG A 230 10.64 -14.10 -13.90
C ARG A 230 9.17 -13.68 -13.76
N LYS A 231 8.85 -12.74 -12.84
CA LYS A 231 7.49 -12.19 -12.63
C LYS A 231 7.31 -10.80 -13.23
N HIS A 232 8.34 -9.95 -13.16
CA HIS A 232 8.24 -8.53 -13.44
C HIS A 232 9.11 -8.07 -14.63
N GLY A 233 9.97 -8.93 -15.15
CA GLY A 233 10.83 -8.62 -16.29
C GLY A 233 10.13 -8.67 -17.63
N ALA A 234 10.78 -8.12 -18.67
CA ALA A 234 10.28 -8.14 -20.04
C ALA A 234 10.01 -9.56 -20.62
N GLY A 235 10.67 -10.59 -20.06
CA GLY A 235 10.48 -12.01 -20.40
C GLY A 235 9.79 -12.80 -19.27
N ALA A 236 8.87 -12.19 -18.52
CA ALA A 236 8.16 -12.84 -17.43
C ALA A 236 7.44 -14.12 -17.93
N TYR A 237 7.58 -15.20 -17.17
CA TYR A 237 7.02 -16.51 -17.51
C TYR A 237 6.34 -17.20 -16.32
N TYR A 238 6.33 -16.54 -15.14
CA TYR A 238 5.72 -17.09 -13.93
C TYR A 238 4.34 -16.48 -13.72
N GLY A 239 3.35 -17.35 -13.54
CA GLY A 239 1.95 -16.99 -13.44
C GLY A 239 1.19 -17.35 -14.71
N GLN A 240 -0.14 -17.25 -14.63
CA GLN A 240 -1.02 -17.34 -15.79
C GLN A 240 -1.16 -15.92 -16.33
N GLY A 241 -0.64 -15.66 -17.53
CA GLY A 241 -0.71 -14.37 -18.21
C GLY A 241 -2.13 -14.05 -18.70
#